data_05320aad7cee9292fd9f42187528c12b
#
_entry.id   05320aad7cee9292fd9f42187528c12b
#
_cell.length_a   1.000
_cell.length_b   1.000
_cell.length_c   1.000
_cell.angle_alpha   90.00
_cell.angle_beta   90.00
_cell.angle_gamma   90.00
#
_symmetry.space_group_name_H-M   'P 1'
#
loop_
_entity.id
_entity.type
_entity.pdbx_description
1 polymer ?
#
loop_
_entity_poly.entity_id
_entity_poly.type
_entity_poly.pdbx_seq_one_letter_code
_entity_poly.pdbx_strand_id
1 'polypeptide(L)'
;MMFEAGRLAAHMMQLTTFTAFGSIPGAETALFSASEEGQRKYITELVEWASAYCDEVPFPMTALPLRRILDRLHEADFTVGDLGEMLRNAAERLRDEAGTLKLLRIQLDRVKYYETQQPFGLDVANNFPSVSFDALEACRCFALYRSTACVFHLMRVLEIGLHAFADRFGVASDHTNWHNIIEGIAKAVRNLGIDPTTRPADWKDQQEFFSQAASHFMIFKDAWRNYTAHERGKFTEDEAETILINVRSFMQKLATQLHE
;
A
#
# COMPACT_ATOMS: atom_id res chain seq x y z
N MET A 1 3.34 5.62 4.12
CA MET A 1 3.32 6.88 3.34
C MET A 1 4.13 6.62 2.07
N MET A 2 3.52 6.80 0.90
CA MET A 2 4.23 6.75 -0.39
C MET A 2 4.76 8.14 -0.70
N PHE A 3 5.98 8.23 -1.14
CA PHE A 3 6.71 9.48 -1.30
C PHE A 3 7.12 9.66 -2.76
N GLU A 4 6.69 10.75 -3.37
CA GLU A 4 7.09 11.11 -4.72
C GLU A 4 8.43 11.84 -4.71
N ALA A 5 9.52 11.13 -4.98
CA ALA A 5 10.87 11.70 -5.01
C ALA A 5 10.99 12.92 -5.95
N GLY A 6 10.16 12.98 -7.01
CA GLY A 6 10.09 14.13 -7.92
C GLY A 6 9.59 15.41 -7.25
N ARG A 7 8.62 15.31 -6.35
CA ARG A 7 8.13 16.46 -5.56
C ARG A 7 9.22 16.97 -4.62
N LEU A 8 9.92 16.09 -3.90
CA LEU A 8 11.05 16.48 -3.06
C LEU A 8 12.13 17.19 -3.86
N ALA A 9 12.54 16.61 -5.00
CA ALA A 9 13.57 17.20 -5.85
C ALA A 9 13.17 18.59 -6.36
N ALA A 10 11.91 18.78 -6.78
CA ALA A 10 11.38 20.07 -7.20
C ALA A 10 11.45 21.10 -6.06
N HIS A 11 11.08 20.72 -4.84
CA HIS A 11 11.12 21.59 -3.67
C HIS A 11 12.54 21.99 -3.29
N MET A 12 13.46 21.03 -3.27
CA MET A 12 14.88 21.32 -3.02
C MET A 12 15.44 22.28 -4.06
N MET A 13 15.09 22.11 -5.33
CA MET A 13 15.54 22.96 -6.42
C MET A 13 14.98 24.37 -6.29
N GLN A 14 13.70 24.54 -5.96
CA GLN A 14 13.07 25.84 -5.76
C GLN A 14 13.68 26.58 -4.57
N LEU A 15 13.77 25.96 -3.39
CA LEU A 15 14.40 26.56 -2.22
C LEU A 15 15.84 26.98 -2.49
N THR A 16 16.63 26.15 -3.17
CA THR A 16 18.02 26.48 -3.53
C THR A 16 18.12 27.62 -4.55
N THR A 17 17.20 27.75 -5.48
CA THR A 17 17.17 28.85 -6.44
C THR A 17 17.00 30.19 -5.71
N PHE A 18 16.14 30.24 -4.70
CA PHE A 18 15.87 31.45 -3.93
C PHE A 18 16.97 31.82 -2.93
N THR A 19 17.89 30.92 -2.60
CA THR A 19 19.07 31.29 -1.78
C THR A 19 19.97 32.34 -2.46
N ALA A 20 19.86 32.47 -3.79
CA ALA A 20 20.59 33.47 -4.56
C ALA A 20 20.12 34.93 -4.29
N PHE A 21 18.90 35.12 -3.76
CA PHE A 21 18.40 36.49 -3.44
C PHE A 21 19.29 37.23 -2.45
N GLY A 22 19.81 36.55 -1.43
CA GLY A 22 20.75 37.16 -0.49
C GLY A 22 22.11 37.55 -1.07
N SER A 23 22.42 37.16 -2.31
CA SER A 23 23.67 37.47 -3.01
C SER A 23 23.53 38.60 -4.02
N ILE A 24 22.35 39.19 -4.16
CA ILE A 24 22.10 40.33 -5.04
C ILE A 24 22.72 41.61 -4.42
N PRO A 25 23.49 42.41 -5.16
CA PRO A 25 24.03 43.67 -4.63
C PRO A 25 22.90 44.56 -4.10
N GLY A 26 23.02 45.02 -2.86
CA GLY A 26 22.01 45.84 -2.20
C GLY A 26 20.89 45.11 -1.49
N ALA A 27 20.83 43.74 -1.59
CA ALA A 27 19.81 42.94 -0.92
C ALA A 27 19.77 43.13 0.60
N GLU A 28 20.92 43.43 1.22
CA GLU A 28 21.10 43.69 2.67
C GLU A 28 20.25 44.83 3.17
N THR A 29 19.99 45.83 2.31
CA THR A 29 19.23 47.05 2.66
C THR A 29 17.88 47.14 1.96
N ALA A 30 17.64 46.32 0.96
CA ALA A 30 16.39 46.31 0.24
C ALA A 30 15.29 45.65 1.08
N LEU A 31 14.27 46.43 1.45
CA LEU A 31 13.13 45.90 2.20
C LEU A 31 12.31 44.95 1.35
N PHE A 32 11.94 43.83 1.92
CA PHE A 32 11.09 42.85 1.23
C PHE A 32 9.71 43.44 0.90
N SER A 33 9.16 44.27 1.78
CA SER A 33 7.91 44.98 1.57
C SER A 33 7.92 45.95 0.36
N ALA A 34 9.10 46.40 -0.09
CA ALA A 34 9.28 47.25 -1.26
C ALA A 34 9.43 46.46 -2.58
N SER A 35 9.53 45.14 -2.51
CA SER A 35 9.55 44.25 -3.71
C SER A 35 8.22 44.30 -4.46
N GLU A 36 8.23 43.96 -5.74
CA GLU A 36 7.00 43.85 -6.53
C GLU A 36 5.98 42.91 -5.87
N GLU A 37 4.70 43.28 -5.92
CA GLU A 37 3.61 42.52 -5.29
C GLU A 37 3.57 41.08 -5.78
N GLY A 38 3.76 40.87 -7.07
CA GLY A 38 3.80 39.52 -7.68
C GLY A 38 4.94 38.67 -7.12
N GLN A 39 6.11 39.25 -6.86
CA GLN A 39 7.26 38.56 -6.26
C GLN A 39 6.99 38.20 -4.81
N ARG A 40 6.45 39.15 -4.02
CA ARG A 40 6.09 38.89 -2.61
C ARG A 40 5.08 37.75 -2.50
N LYS A 41 4.01 37.79 -3.31
CA LYS A 41 3.00 36.77 -3.33
C LYS A 41 3.59 35.39 -3.67
N TYR A 42 4.40 35.34 -4.72
CA TYR A 42 5.02 34.07 -5.16
C TYR A 42 5.94 33.46 -4.08
N ILE A 43 6.73 34.27 -3.42
CA ILE A 43 7.64 33.84 -2.34
C ILE A 43 6.83 33.34 -1.13
N THR A 44 5.78 34.06 -0.76
CA THR A 44 4.90 33.66 0.35
C THR A 44 4.27 32.30 0.06
N GLU A 45 3.63 32.13 -1.09
CA GLU A 45 3.00 30.87 -1.51
C GLU A 45 4.02 29.71 -1.56
N LEU A 46 5.24 29.97 -2.03
CA LEU A 46 6.30 28.96 -2.05
C LEU A 46 6.70 28.51 -0.65
N VAL A 47 6.88 29.44 0.30
CA VAL A 47 7.29 29.12 1.66
C VAL A 47 6.16 28.43 2.42
N GLU A 48 4.91 28.87 2.24
CA GLU A 48 3.72 28.21 2.78
C GLU A 48 3.64 26.75 2.31
N TRP A 49 3.78 26.55 1.01
CA TRP A 49 3.73 25.23 0.41
C TRP A 49 4.90 24.33 0.87
N ALA A 50 6.12 24.88 0.95
CA ALA A 50 7.28 24.14 1.47
C ALA A 50 7.11 23.77 2.95
N SER A 51 6.52 24.66 3.75
CA SER A 51 6.22 24.39 5.16
C SER A 51 5.19 23.27 5.31
N ALA A 52 4.08 23.32 4.55
CA ALA A 52 3.07 22.28 4.54
C ALA A 52 3.63 20.91 4.11
N TYR A 53 4.52 20.90 3.12
CA TYR A 53 5.19 19.69 2.68
C TYR A 53 6.09 19.08 3.76
N CYS A 54 6.77 19.91 4.56
CA CYS A 54 7.59 19.44 5.68
C CYS A 54 6.75 18.84 6.83
N ASP A 55 5.45 19.15 6.88
CA ASP A 55 4.53 18.54 7.83
C ASP A 55 4.02 17.17 7.33
N GLU A 56 3.85 17.00 6.00
CA GLU A 56 3.51 15.71 5.39
C GLU A 56 4.67 14.71 5.47
N VAL A 57 5.89 15.21 5.18
CA VAL A 57 7.13 14.43 5.29
C VAL A 57 7.82 14.94 6.55
N PRO A 58 8.10 14.11 7.56
CA PRO A 58 8.58 14.59 8.85
C PRO A 58 9.99 15.21 8.75
N PHE A 59 10.04 16.47 8.31
CA PHE A 59 11.23 17.32 8.27
C PHE A 59 11.14 18.45 9.31
N PRO A 60 11.16 18.13 10.62
CA PRO A 60 10.93 19.12 11.66
C PRO A 60 12.00 20.20 11.72
N MET A 61 13.25 19.88 11.37
CA MET A 61 14.35 20.84 11.37
C MET A 61 14.24 21.85 10.22
N THR A 62 13.60 21.48 9.11
CA THR A 62 13.32 22.34 7.96
C THR A 62 12.02 23.14 8.16
N ALA A 63 10.98 22.52 8.73
CA ALA A 63 9.70 23.18 8.95
C ALA A 63 9.81 24.42 9.84
N LEU A 64 10.63 24.37 10.90
CA LEU A 64 10.77 25.47 11.84
C LEU A 64 11.36 26.75 11.22
N PRO A 65 12.47 26.71 10.46
CA PRO A 65 12.95 27.88 9.71
C PRO A 65 11.94 28.44 8.72
N LEU A 66 11.21 27.58 7.99
CA LEU A 66 10.20 28.03 7.03
C LEU A 66 9.06 28.78 7.71
N ARG A 67 8.57 28.30 8.85
CA ARG A 67 7.55 29.02 9.64
C ARG A 67 8.06 30.36 10.14
N ARG A 68 9.31 30.44 10.58
CA ARG A 68 9.93 31.72 10.99
C ARG A 68 10.04 32.71 9.83
N ILE A 69 10.25 32.24 8.60
CA ILE A 69 10.21 33.11 7.43
C ILE A 69 8.80 33.68 7.27
N LEU A 70 7.76 32.83 7.32
CA LEU A 70 6.36 33.28 7.21
C LEU A 70 6.00 34.31 8.25
N ASP A 71 6.44 34.15 9.50
CA ASP A 71 6.22 35.11 10.57
C ASP A 71 6.87 36.46 10.25
N ARG A 72 8.08 36.48 9.68
CA ARG A 72 8.85 37.66 9.38
C ARG A 72 8.52 38.39 8.07
N LEU A 73 7.85 37.71 7.11
CA LEU A 73 7.51 38.33 5.82
C LEU A 73 6.68 39.61 5.92
N HIS A 74 6.01 39.84 7.04
CA HIS A 74 5.16 40.99 7.31
C HIS A 74 5.85 42.08 8.17
N GLU A 75 7.08 41.86 8.62
CA GLU A 75 7.84 42.85 9.41
C GLU A 75 8.34 43.98 8.51
N ALA A 76 8.26 45.20 9.02
CA ALA A 76 8.58 46.40 8.25
C ALA A 76 10.08 46.55 7.91
N ASP A 77 10.94 45.94 8.73
CA ASP A 77 12.40 45.97 8.63
C ASP A 77 13.00 44.73 7.99
N PHE A 78 12.14 43.77 7.54
CA PHE A 78 12.60 42.51 6.92
C PHE A 78 13.17 42.76 5.53
N THR A 79 14.45 42.45 5.35
CA THR A 79 15.17 42.69 4.09
C THR A 79 15.18 41.50 3.16
N VAL A 80 15.47 41.72 1.89
CA VAL A 80 15.70 40.66 0.89
C VAL A 80 16.93 39.82 1.27
N GLY A 81 17.92 40.45 1.92
CA GLY A 81 19.09 39.76 2.46
C GLY A 81 18.75 38.77 3.56
N ASP A 82 17.92 39.21 4.55
CA ASP A 82 17.42 38.36 5.62
C ASP A 82 16.67 37.13 5.03
N LEU A 83 15.79 37.39 4.07
CA LEU A 83 15.05 36.32 3.39
C LEU A 83 16.02 35.30 2.74
N GLY A 84 17.02 35.78 2.00
CA GLY A 84 18.00 34.93 1.35
C GLY A 84 18.81 34.10 2.34
N GLU A 85 19.20 34.65 3.47
CA GLU A 85 19.91 33.93 4.54
C GLU A 85 19.02 32.85 5.18
N MET A 86 17.80 33.22 5.53
CA MET A 86 16.85 32.27 6.14
C MET A 86 16.47 31.11 5.19
N LEU A 87 16.28 31.41 3.91
CA LEU A 87 16.03 30.39 2.90
C LEU A 87 17.23 29.48 2.70
N ARG A 88 18.45 30.02 2.75
CA ARG A 88 19.69 29.19 2.70
C ARG A 88 19.74 28.23 3.89
N ASN A 89 19.49 28.74 5.10
CA ASN A 89 19.45 27.91 6.30
C ASN A 89 18.38 26.79 6.20
N ALA A 90 17.19 27.10 5.69
CA ALA A 90 16.14 26.11 5.47
C ALA A 90 16.56 25.06 4.42
N ALA A 91 17.21 25.49 3.33
CA ALA A 91 17.68 24.57 2.27
C ALA A 91 18.81 23.64 2.76
N GLU A 92 19.70 24.12 3.61
CA GLU A 92 20.75 23.30 4.23
C GLU A 92 20.14 22.23 5.14
N ARG A 93 19.20 22.63 6.01
CA ARG A 93 18.48 21.68 6.88
C ARG A 93 17.70 20.64 6.09
N LEU A 94 17.02 21.08 5.02
CA LEU A 94 16.32 20.14 4.13
C LEU A 94 17.26 19.11 3.51
N ARG A 95 18.46 19.57 3.09
CA ARG A 95 19.48 18.65 2.55
C ARG A 95 19.95 17.66 3.60
N ASP A 96 20.18 18.11 4.83
CA ASP A 96 20.63 17.25 5.91
C ASP A 96 19.56 16.22 6.28
N GLU A 97 18.31 16.65 6.48
CA GLU A 97 17.19 15.75 6.79
C GLU A 97 16.91 14.79 5.63
N ALA A 98 16.86 15.26 4.39
CA ALA A 98 16.67 14.41 3.21
C ALA A 98 17.80 13.38 3.04
N GLY A 99 19.03 13.76 3.39
CA GLY A 99 20.19 12.84 3.38
C GLY A 99 20.07 11.67 4.35
N THR A 100 19.25 11.78 5.39
CA THR A 100 18.97 10.67 6.33
C THR A 100 17.93 9.70 5.81
N LEU A 101 17.12 10.08 4.83
CA LEU A 101 16.06 9.23 4.30
C LEU A 101 16.63 8.04 3.54
N LYS A 102 16.02 6.89 3.79
CA LYS A 102 16.23 5.70 2.98
C LYS A 102 15.01 5.51 2.08
N LEU A 103 15.18 5.73 0.79
CA LEU A 103 14.11 5.64 -0.21
C LEU A 103 14.12 4.27 -0.86
N LEU A 104 12.95 3.64 -0.94
CA LEU A 104 12.74 2.43 -1.70
C LEU A 104 11.98 2.78 -2.98
N ARG A 105 12.55 2.46 -4.13
CA ARG A 105 11.91 2.67 -5.43
C ARG A 105 10.96 1.52 -5.75
N ILE A 106 9.69 1.84 -6.01
CA ILE A 106 8.73 0.92 -6.61
C ILE A 106 8.74 1.14 -8.12
N GLN A 107 8.82 0.07 -8.91
CA GLN A 107 8.73 0.18 -10.37
C GLN A 107 7.31 0.59 -10.79
N LEU A 108 7.19 1.38 -11.87
CA LEU A 108 5.92 1.97 -12.29
C LEU A 108 4.83 0.94 -12.59
N ASP A 109 5.18 -0.19 -13.17
CA ASP A 109 4.27 -1.31 -13.45
C ASP A 109 3.75 -2.01 -12.18
N ARG A 110 4.46 -1.83 -11.06
CA ARG A 110 4.12 -2.41 -9.74
C ARG A 110 3.43 -1.45 -8.78
N VAL A 111 3.42 -0.15 -9.07
CA VAL A 111 2.73 0.86 -8.23
C VAL A 111 1.26 0.48 -8.02
N LYS A 112 0.57 -0.03 -9.05
CA LYS A 112 -0.82 -0.49 -8.96
C LYS A 112 -1.08 -1.55 -7.88
N TYR A 113 -0.09 -2.40 -7.57
CA TYR A 113 -0.20 -3.39 -6.50
C TYR A 113 0.01 -2.80 -5.11
N TYR A 114 0.78 -1.73 -5.03
CA TYR A 114 1.07 -1.06 -3.76
C TYR A 114 -0.05 -0.11 -3.32
N GLU A 115 -0.64 0.61 -4.25
CA GLU A 115 -1.64 1.66 -3.99
C GLU A 115 -3.08 1.14 -3.89
N THR A 116 -3.35 -0.05 -4.43
CA THR A 116 -4.71 -0.59 -4.40
C THR A 116 -5.21 -0.76 -2.98
N GLN A 117 -6.49 -0.41 -2.76
CA GLN A 117 -7.15 -0.61 -1.47
C GLN A 117 -7.96 -1.92 -1.42
N GLN A 118 -8.35 -2.42 -2.57
CA GLN A 118 -9.16 -3.63 -2.72
C GLN A 118 -8.55 -4.52 -3.82
N PRO A 119 -7.41 -5.15 -3.55
CA PRO A 119 -6.64 -5.85 -4.58
C PRO A 119 -7.35 -7.04 -5.21
N PHE A 120 -8.31 -7.63 -4.50
CA PHE A 120 -9.10 -8.77 -4.98
C PHE A 120 -10.51 -8.37 -5.42
N GLY A 121 -10.84 -7.08 -5.39
CA GLY A 121 -12.15 -6.55 -5.79
C GLY A 121 -13.14 -6.44 -4.65
N LEU A 122 -14.25 -5.74 -4.94
CA LEU A 122 -15.29 -5.41 -3.95
C LEU A 122 -16.00 -6.66 -3.41
N ASP A 123 -16.31 -7.62 -4.27
CA ASP A 123 -17.05 -8.83 -3.86
C ASP A 123 -16.26 -9.64 -2.83
N VAL A 124 -14.94 -9.77 -3.02
CA VAL A 124 -14.07 -10.43 -2.04
C VAL A 124 -13.98 -9.61 -0.76
N ALA A 125 -13.83 -8.30 -0.85
CA ALA A 125 -13.75 -7.44 0.33
C ALA A 125 -15.04 -7.44 1.17
N ASN A 126 -16.20 -7.55 0.53
CA ASN A 126 -17.50 -7.59 1.19
C ASN A 126 -17.83 -8.97 1.77
N ASN A 127 -17.52 -10.04 1.04
CA ASN A 127 -17.89 -11.40 1.43
C ASN A 127 -16.83 -12.07 2.31
N PHE A 128 -15.59 -11.57 2.28
CA PHE A 128 -14.47 -12.06 3.08
C PHE A 128 -13.70 -10.87 3.69
N PRO A 129 -14.29 -10.09 4.60
CA PRO A 129 -13.64 -8.92 5.20
C PRO A 129 -12.32 -9.26 5.89
N SER A 130 -12.19 -10.44 6.51
CA SER A 130 -10.96 -10.90 7.15
C SER A 130 -9.79 -11.12 6.18
N VAL A 131 -10.07 -11.31 4.89
CA VAL A 131 -9.04 -11.45 3.83
C VAL A 131 -8.33 -10.13 3.53
N SER A 132 -8.97 -8.98 3.79
CA SER A 132 -8.53 -7.67 3.31
C SER A 132 -7.09 -7.33 3.69
N PHE A 133 -6.69 -7.60 4.92
CA PHE A 133 -5.32 -7.33 5.39
C PHE A 133 -4.29 -8.17 4.62
N ASP A 134 -4.47 -9.49 4.57
CA ASP A 134 -3.49 -10.37 3.93
C ASP A 134 -3.47 -10.19 2.40
N ALA A 135 -4.59 -9.86 1.77
CA ALA A 135 -4.63 -9.51 0.34
C ALA A 135 -3.85 -8.23 0.03
N LEU A 136 -3.98 -7.18 0.87
CA LEU A 136 -3.19 -5.95 0.75
C LEU A 136 -1.70 -6.22 0.94
N GLU A 137 -1.33 -6.94 1.99
CA GLU A 137 0.08 -7.25 2.28
C GLU A 137 0.69 -8.16 1.21
N ALA A 138 -0.05 -9.12 0.66
CA ALA A 138 0.42 -9.90 -0.48
C ALA A 138 0.79 -9.01 -1.68
N CYS A 139 -0.09 -8.08 -2.05
CA CYS A 139 0.16 -7.17 -3.16
C CYS A 139 1.31 -6.19 -2.88
N ARG A 140 1.41 -5.65 -1.67
CA ARG A 140 2.53 -4.79 -1.25
C ARG A 140 3.85 -5.54 -1.27
N CYS A 141 3.88 -6.76 -0.74
CA CYS A 141 5.06 -7.63 -0.78
C CYS A 141 5.49 -7.92 -2.21
N PHE A 142 4.53 -8.19 -3.11
CA PHE A 142 4.82 -8.38 -4.53
C PHE A 142 5.40 -7.10 -5.17
N ALA A 143 4.81 -5.94 -4.90
CA ALA A 143 5.32 -4.66 -5.38
C ALA A 143 6.76 -4.36 -4.94
N LEU A 144 7.14 -4.86 -3.77
CA LEU A 144 8.45 -4.65 -3.15
C LEU A 144 9.44 -5.82 -3.37
N TYR A 145 9.17 -6.71 -4.32
CA TYR A 145 10.03 -7.88 -4.63
C TYR A 145 10.23 -8.84 -3.44
N ARG A 146 9.23 -8.92 -2.56
CA ARG A 146 9.23 -9.83 -1.41
C ARG A 146 8.41 -11.08 -1.74
N SER A 147 8.82 -11.82 -2.77
CA SER A 147 8.06 -12.93 -3.36
C SER A 147 7.61 -13.98 -2.34
N THR A 148 8.49 -14.45 -1.47
CA THR A 148 8.14 -15.44 -0.45
C THR A 148 7.13 -14.90 0.56
N ALA A 149 7.24 -13.64 0.99
CA ALA A 149 6.28 -13.01 1.89
C ALA A 149 4.91 -12.81 1.19
N CYS A 150 4.92 -12.45 -0.09
CA CYS A 150 3.70 -12.39 -0.91
C CYS A 150 2.96 -13.73 -0.86
N VAL A 151 3.65 -14.82 -1.18
CA VAL A 151 3.03 -16.16 -1.18
C VAL A 151 2.56 -16.57 0.21
N PHE A 152 3.30 -16.22 1.27
CA PHE A 152 2.87 -16.48 2.65
C PHE A 152 1.52 -15.82 2.97
N HIS A 153 1.34 -14.55 2.63
CA HIS A 153 0.07 -13.86 2.80
C HIS A 153 -1.04 -14.46 1.93
N LEU A 154 -0.73 -14.88 0.70
CA LEU A 154 -1.70 -15.55 -0.16
C LEU A 154 -2.19 -16.90 0.43
N MET A 155 -1.32 -17.63 1.12
CA MET A 155 -1.73 -18.86 1.81
C MET A 155 -2.68 -18.57 2.97
N ARG A 156 -2.50 -17.45 3.69
CA ARG A 156 -3.42 -17.01 4.75
C ARG A 156 -4.78 -16.60 4.18
N VAL A 157 -4.79 -15.91 3.03
CA VAL A 157 -6.03 -15.62 2.28
C VAL A 157 -6.80 -16.90 1.96
N LEU A 158 -6.11 -17.92 1.43
CA LEU A 158 -6.73 -19.21 1.13
C LEU A 158 -7.21 -19.95 2.39
N GLU A 159 -6.50 -19.80 3.51
CA GLU A 159 -6.89 -20.43 4.78
C GLU A 159 -8.22 -19.85 5.30
N ILE A 160 -8.39 -18.52 5.24
CA ILE A 160 -9.66 -17.86 5.57
C ILE A 160 -10.79 -18.38 4.67
N GLY A 161 -10.58 -18.43 3.34
CA GLY A 161 -11.55 -18.97 2.41
C GLY A 161 -11.89 -20.45 2.67
N LEU A 162 -10.91 -21.25 3.07
CA LEU A 162 -11.11 -22.66 3.41
C LEU A 162 -11.95 -22.83 4.69
N HIS A 163 -11.70 -22.00 5.71
CA HIS A 163 -12.47 -22.02 6.95
C HIS A 163 -13.94 -21.62 6.69
N ALA A 164 -14.19 -20.54 5.96
CA ALA A 164 -15.54 -20.16 5.57
C ALA A 164 -16.24 -21.26 4.75
N PHE A 165 -15.50 -21.97 3.91
CA PHE A 165 -16.02 -23.11 3.17
C PHE A 165 -16.37 -24.30 4.10
N ALA A 166 -15.53 -24.57 5.09
CA ALA A 166 -15.79 -25.61 6.09
C ALA A 166 -17.05 -25.27 6.91
N ASP A 167 -17.18 -24.03 7.35
CA ASP A 167 -18.32 -23.55 8.15
C ASP A 167 -19.63 -23.66 7.35
N ARG A 168 -19.63 -23.32 6.07
CA ARG A 168 -20.79 -23.47 5.17
C ARG A 168 -21.32 -24.90 5.12
N PHE A 169 -20.45 -25.89 5.26
CA PHE A 169 -20.80 -27.31 5.22
C PHE A 169 -20.77 -28.02 6.58
N GLY A 170 -20.63 -27.29 7.68
CA GLY A 170 -20.58 -27.83 9.03
C GLY A 170 -19.40 -28.77 9.28
N VAL A 171 -18.28 -28.52 8.61
CA VAL A 171 -17.04 -29.29 8.76
C VAL A 171 -16.15 -28.61 9.79
N ALA A 172 -15.71 -29.36 10.80
CA ALA A 172 -14.80 -28.83 11.80
C ALA A 172 -13.45 -28.43 11.19
N SER A 173 -13.06 -27.19 11.39
CA SER A 173 -11.82 -26.62 10.85
C SER A 173 -10.79 -26.25 11.90
N ASP A 174 -11.18 -26.13 13.16
CA ASP A 174 -10.29 -25.78 14.27
C ASP A 174 -9.23 -26.88 14.50
N HIS A 175 -7.96 -26.43 14.56
CA HIS A 175 -6.80 -27.29 14.81
C HIS A 175 -6.64 -28.46 13.82
N THR A 176 -7.36 -28.43 12.71
CA THR A 176 -7.37 -29.49 11.72
C THR A 176 -6.47 -29.10 10.53
N ASN A 177 -5.75 -30.07 9.98
CA ASN A 177 -4.95 -29.79 8.81
C ASN A 177 -5.82 -29.63 7.54
N TRP A 178 -5.35 -28.89 6.58
CA TRP A 178 -6.05 -28.60 5.32
C TRP A 178 -6.57 -29.85 4.61
N HIS A 179 -5.80 -30.94 4.61
CA HIS A 179 -6.22 -32.18 3.94
C HIS A 179 -7.54 -32.70 4.51
N ASN A 180 -7.62 -32.80 5.82
CA ASN A 180 -8.82 -33.32 6.49
C ASN A 180 -10.02 -32.39 6.33
N ILE A 181 -9.80 -31.07 6.34
CA ILE A 181 -10.85 -30.06 6.09
C ILE A 181 -11.39 -30.26 4.67
N ILE A 182 -10.53 -30.30 3.66
CA ILE A 182 -10.90 -30.43 2.25
C ILE A 182 -11.64 -31.76 2.00
N GLU A 183 -11.17 -32.88 2.57
CA GLU A 183 -11.84 -34.17 2.48
C GLU A 183 -13.21 -34.18 3.13
N GLY A 184 -13.34 -33.53 4.30
CA GLY A 184 -14.61 -33.32 4.98
C GLY A 184 -15.60 -32.56 4.12
N ILE A 185 -15.17 -31.42 3.57
CA ILE A 185 -15.96 -30.60 2.65
C ILE A 185 -16.36 -31.42 1.41
N ALA A 186 -15.42 -32.10 0.77
CA ALA A 186 -15.69 -32.90 -0.43
C ALA A 186 -16.72 -34.00 -0.14
N LYS A 187 -16.69 -34.60 1.04
CA LYS A 187 -17.71 -35.58 1.49
C LYS A 187 -19.07 -34.90 1.67
N ALA A 188 -19.13 -33.77 2.34
CA ALA A 188 -20.37 -33.02 2.55
C ALA A 188 -21.00 -32.56 1.24
N VAL A 189 -20.19 -32.05 0.31
CA VAL A 189 -20.62 -31.64 -1.05
C VAL A 189 -21.18 -32.81 -1.83
N ARG A 190 -20.54 -33.99 -1.80
CA ARG A 190 -21.08 -35.21 -2.47
C ARG A 190 -22.46 -35.62 -1.92
N ASN A 191 -22.70 -35.34 -0.65
CA ASN A 191 -23.96 -35.72 0.01
C ASN A 191 -25.08 -34.66 -0.18
N LEU A 192 -24.80 -33.51 -0.79
CA LEU A 192 -25.74 -32.38 -0.91
C LEU A 192 -27.07 -32.75 -1.60
N GLY A 193 -27.08 -33.72 -2.51
CA GLY A 193 -28.24 -34.14 -3.27
C GLY A 193 -28.91 -35.41 -2.77
N ILE A 194 -28.42 -36.05 -1.71
CA ILE A 194 -28.87 -37.40 -1.31
C ILE A 194 -30.27 -37.36 -0.70
N ASP A 195 -30.54 -36.39 0.18
CA ASP A 195 -31.86 -36.27 0.82
C ASP A 195 -32.80 -35.36 0.03
N PRO A 196 -33.84 -35.92 -0.59
CA PRO A 196 -34.79 -35.13 -1.37
C PRO A 196 -35.56 -34.07 -0.55
N THR A 197 -35.62 -34.23 0.78
CA THR A 197 -36.41 -33.32 1.64
C THR A 197 -35.64 -32.07 2.07
N THR A 198 -34.33 -32.13 2.06
CA THR A 198 -33.44 -31.03 2.54
C THR A 198 -32.57 -30.44 1.43
N ARG A 199 -32.47 -31.07 0.27
CA ARG A 199 -31.62 -30.61 -0.82
C ARG A 199 -32.13 -29.28 -1.41
N PRO A 200 -31.25 -28.29 -1.67
CA PRO A 200 -31.62 -27.08 -2.40
C PRO A 200 -32.16 -27.37 -3.81
N ALA A 201 -32.98 -26.49 -4.35
CA ALA A 201 -33.51 -26.65 -5.70
C ALA A 201 -32.41 -26.72 -6.79
N ASP A 202 -31.34 -25.93 -6.57
CA ASP A 202 -30.15 -25.80 -7.42
C ASP A 202 -28.99 -26.69 -6.95
N TRP A 203 -29.26 -27.77 -6.22
CA TRP A 203 -28.25 -28.60 -5.62
C TRP A 203 -27.19 -29.13 -6.59
N LYS A 204 -27.53 -29.34 -7.86
CA LYS A 204 -26.59 -29.84 -8.87
C LYS A 204 -25.55 -28.76 -9.20
N ASP A 205 -25.99 -27.54 -9.40
CA ASP A 205 -25.10 -26.40 -9.69
C ASP A 205 -24.20 -26.09 -8.49
N GLN A 206 -24.78 -26.12 -7.28
CA GLN A 206 -24.01 -26.00 -6.04
C GLN A 206 -23.00 -27.13 -5.87
N GLN A 207 -23.40 -28.36 -6.13
CA GLN A 207 -22.50 -29.52 -6.02
C GLN A 207 -21.34 -29.43 -7.01
N GLU A 208 -21.61 -29.03 -8.25
CA GLU A 208 -20.55 -28.82 -9.26
C GLU A 208 -19.59 -27.70 -8.83
N PHE A 209 -20.13 -26.52 -8.45
CA PHE A 209 -19.34 -25.37 -8.03
C PHE A 209 -18.44 -25.72 -6.84
N PHE A 210 -19.01 -26.28 -5.79
CA PHE A 210 -18.26 -26.57 -4.56
C PHE A 210 -17.31 -27.78 -4.71
N SER A 211 -17.61 -28.75 -5.60
CA SER A 211 -16.66 -29.81 -5.94
C SER A 211 -15.43 -29.26 -6.66
N GLN A 212 -15.63 -28.33 -7.59
CA GLN A 212 -14.52 -27.63 -8.24
C GLN A 212 -13.71 -26.80 -7.24
N ALA A 213 -14.37 -26.08 -6.34
CA ALA A 213 -13.70 -25.28 -5.29
C ALA A 213 -12.84 -26.17 -4.37
N ALA A 214 -13.37 -27.30 -3.89
CA ALA A 214 -12.61 -28.26 -3.08
C ALA A 214 -11.38 -28.82 -3.82
N SER A 215 -11.52 -29.09 -5.12
CA SER A 215 -10.40 -29.54 -5.97
C SER A 215 -9.31 -28.46 -6.10
N HIS A 216 -9.69 -27.18 -6.25
CA HIS A 216 -8.73 -26.07 -6.27
C HIS A 216 -7.98 -25.93 -4.94
N PHE A 217 -8.68 -26.03 -3.80
CA PHE A 217 -8.02 -26.01 -2.49
C PHE A 217 -7.00 -27.15 -2.34
N MET A 218 -7.31 -28.35 -2.85
CA MET A 218 -6.36 -29.47 -2.83
C MET A 218 -5.11 -29.15 -3.66
N ILE A 219 -5.29 -28.59 -4.87
CA ILE A 219 -4.17 -28.15 -5.73
C ILE A 219 -3.32 -27.10 -5.01
N PHE A 220 -3.93 -26.07 -4.44
CA PHE A 220 -3.20 -25.03 -3.71
C PHE A 220 -2.43 -25.60 -2.51
N LYS A 221 -3.04 -26.53 -1.77
CA LYS A 221 -2.39 -27.21 -0.66
C LYS A 221 -1.15 -27.98 -1.12
N ASP A 222 -1.28 -28.75 -2.17
CA ASP A 222 -0.19 -29.65 -2.62
C ASP A 222 0.93 -28.86 -3.33
N ALA A 223 0.55 -27.89 -4.18
CA ALA A 223 1.53 -27.14 -4.96
C ALA A 223 2.27 -26.07 -4.14
N TRP A 224 1.59 -25.38 -3.22
CA TRP A 224 2.15 -24.16 -2.64
C TRP A 224 2.13 -24.13 -1.11
N ARG A 225 1.02 -24.51 -0.45
CA ARG A 225 0.92 -24.43 1.02
C ARG A 225 1.94 -25.34 1.71
N ASN A 226 2.08 -26.56 1.25
CA ASN A 226 3.04 -27.49 1.81
C ASN A 226 4.48 -27.01 1.61
N TYR A 227 4.77 -26.42 0.43
CA TYR A 227 6.07 -25.86 0.13
C TYR A 227 6.38 -24.62 0.98
N THR A 228 5.41 -23.73 1.19
CA THR A 228 5.54 -22.52 1.99
C THR A 228 5.75 -22.82 3.48
N ALA A 229 5.15 -23.91 3.98
CA ALA A 229 5.25 -24.31 5.39
C ALA A 229 6.59 -24.98 5.73
N HIS A 230 7.37 -25.39 4.75
CA HIS A 230 8.68 -26.02 4.96
C HIS A 230 9.81 -25.00 4.83
N GLU A 231 10.81 -25.05 5.73
CA GLU A 231 11.88 -24.08 5.93
C GLU A 231 12.74 -23.70 4.69
N ARG A 232 12.56 -24.34 3.55
CA ARG A 232 13.41 -24.20 2.36
C ARG A 232 12.77 -23.49 1.18
N GLY A 233 11.50 -23.12 1.28
CA GLY A 233 10.76 -22.52 0.18
C GLY A 233 11.13 -21.06 -0.04
N LYS A 234 11.85 -20.77 -1.11
CA LYS A 234 11.98 -19.41 -1.65
C LYS A 234 11.24 -19.36 -2.96
N PHE A 235 10.34 -18.42 -3.10
CA PHE A 235 9.60 -18.21 -4.34
C PHE A 235 10.31 -17.17 -5.20
N THR A 236 10.39 -17.45 -6.49
CA THR A 236 10.78 -16.47 -7.50
C THR A 236 9.68 -15.44 -7.71
N GLU A 237 9.98 -14.40 -8.44
CA GLU A 237 9.03 -13.35 -8.80
C GLU A 237 7.90 -13.89 -9.67
N ASP A 238 8.23 -14.67 -10.71
CA ASP A 238 7.27 -15.27 -11.65
C ASP A 238 6.32 -16.26 -10.95
N GLU A 239 6.85 -17.04 -10.01
CA GLU A 239 6.03 -17.94 -9.19
C GLU A 239 5.06 -17.15 -8.31
N ALA A 240 5.54 -16.09 -7.63
CA ALA A 240 4.70 -15.25 -6.78
C ALA A 240 3.61 -14.55 -7.58
N GLU A 241 3.91 -14.04 -8.79
CA GLU A 241 2.92 -13.44 -9.68
C GLU A 241 1.85 -14.44 -10.11
N THR A 242 2.29 -15.62 -10.53
CA THR A 242 1.39 -16.72 -10.92
C THR A 242 0.45 -17.09 -9.77
N ILE A 243 0.99 -17.26 -8.57
CA ILE A 243 0.20 -17.60 -7.39
C ILE A 243 -0.77 -16.46 -7.03
N LEU A 244 -0.33 -15.20 -7.06
CA LEU A 244 -1.17 -14.04 -6.80
C LEU A 244 -2.38 -13.97 -7.75
N ILE A 245 -2.15 -14.17 -9.05
CA ILE A 245 -3.21 -14.16 -10.06
C ILE A 245 -4.21 -15.29 -9.81
N ASN A 246 -3.72 -16.50 -9.55
CA ASN A 246 -4.56 -17.68 -9.33
C ASN A 246 -5.38 -17.55 -8.04
N VAL A 247 -4.77 -17.15 -6.94
CA VAL A 247 -5.46 -16.98 -5.65
C VAL A 247 -6.52 -15.88 -5.77
N ARG A 248 -6.19 -14.73 -6.38
CA ARG A 248 -7.15 -13.65 -6.60
C ARG A 248 -8.36 -14.13 -7.41
N SER A 249 -8.12 -14.77 -8.57
CA SER A 249 -9.20 -15.27 -9.43
C SER A 249 -10.05 -16.32 -8.73
N PHE A 250 -9.43 -17.19 -7.95
CA PHE A 250 -10.14 -18.19 -7.17
C PHE A 250 -11.02 -17.57 -6.08
N MET A 251 -10.49 -16.63 -5.30
CA MET A 251 -11.27 -15.92 -4.27
C MET A 251 -12.42 -15.11 -4.85
N GLN A 252 -12.23 -14.49 -6.01
CA GLN A 252 -13.30 -13.80 -6.74
C GLN A 252 -14.41 -14.78 -7.15
N LYS A 253 -14.05 -15.95 -7.66
CA LYS A 253 -15.02 -16.99 -7.99
C LYS A 253 -15.72 -17.52 -6.72
N LEU A 254 -14.97 -17.74 -5.65
CA LEU A 254 -15.51 -18.25 -4.39
C LEU A 254 -16.53 -17.26 -3.78
N ALA A 255 -16.23 -15.96 -3.83
CA ALA A 255 -17.09 -14.88 -3.33
C ALA A 255 -18.45 -14.77 -4.04
N THR A 256 -18.65 -15.44 -5.19
CA THR A 256 -19.97 -15.47 -5.86
C THR A 256 -20.97 -16.39 -5.15
N GLN A 257 -20.53 -17.31 -4.29
CA GLN A 257 -21.36 -18.33 -3.68
C GLN A 257 -21.09 -18.53 -2.19
N LEU A 258 -20.04 -17.89 -1.66
CA LEU A 258 -19.58 -18.09 -0.31
C LEU A 258 -19.20 -16.76 0.35
N HIS A 259 -19.42 -16.67 1.66
CA HIS A 259 -19.02 -15.56 2.52
C HIS A 259 -18.60 -16.10 3.90
N GLU A 260 -17.82 -15.37 4.64
CA GLU A 260 -17.50 -15.64 6.05
C GLU A 260 -18.57 -15.12 7.01
#